data_41f620e7521e7f91338bb071b1c0d95b
#
_entry.id   41f620e7521e7f91338bb071b1c0d95b
#
_cell.length_a   1.000
_cell.length_b   1.000
_cell.length_c   1.000
_cell.angle_alpha   90.00
_cell.angle_beta   90.00
_cell.angle_gamma   90.00
#
_symmetry.space_group_name_H-M   'P 1'
#
loop_
_entity.id
_entity.type
_entity.pdbx_description
1 polymer ?
#
loop_
_entity_poly.entity_id
_entity_poly.type
_entity_poly.pdbx_seq_one_letter_code
_entity_poly.pdbx_strand_id
1 'polypeptide(L)'
;MRKIIIDTDPGIDDTMAIYLALNSDFLDVIGITTVYGNTSNTQGAENALRILEIAKRDDIPVLTGAAKPLTTEYLGKGEVVHGKDGQGNSNLPKPQAKLSKQSAIEFLKNKINEYPNEVTLVPIGPLTNIAQLLIENPDIDKKISEIVLMGGN
;
A
#
# COMPACT_ATOMS: atom_id res chain seq x y z
N MET A 1 -6.94 -18.98 -2.66
CA MET A 1 -6.22 -17.87 -1.96
C MET A 1 -7.14 -16.66 -1.92
N ARG A 2 -7.11 -15.89 -0.82
CA ARG A 2 -7.87 -14.64 -0.67
C ARG A 2 -7.13 -13.53 -1.41
N LYS A 3 -7.80 -12.84 -2.34
CA LYS A 3 -7.23 -11.69 -3.04
C LYS A 3 -7.13 -10.50 -2.08
N ILE A 4 -5.94 -9.96 -1.91
CA ILE A 4 -5.71 -8.78 -1.06
C ILE A 4 -5.02 -7.67 -1.83
N ILE A 5 -5.36 -6.43 -1.49
CA ILE A 5 -4.58 -5.25 -1.85
C ILE A 5 -4.08 -4.62 -0.56
N ILE A 6 -2.78 -4.45 -0.45
CA ILE A 6 -2.15 -3.83 0.72
C ILE A 6 -2.01 -2.33 0.44
N ASP A 7 -2.58 -1.49 1.32
CA ASP A 7 -2.41 -0.03 1.30
C ASP A 7 -1.51 0.36 2.47
N THR A 8 -0.34 0.96 2.19
CA THR A 8 0.77 0.97 3.14
C THR A 8 1.68 2.20 2.95
N ASP A 9 2.41 2.58 3.98
CA ASP A 9 3.46 3.60 3.98
C ASP A 9 4.84 2.98 4.30
N PRO A 10 5.38 2.09 3.44
CA PRO A 10 6.37 1.07 3.76
C PRO A 10 7.54 1.55 4.62
N GLY A 11 7.39 1.32 5.93
CA GLY A 11 8.41 1.39 6.96
C GLY A 11 9.06 0.02 7.19
N ILE A 12 9.76 -0.13 8.31
CA ILE A 12 10.44 -1.38 8.68
C ILE A 12 9.43 -2.51 8.95
N ASP A 13 8.39 -2.23 9.72
CA ASP A 13 7.33 -3.19 10.07
C ASP A 13 6.40 -3.50 8.89
N ASP A 14 6.05 -2.50 8.07
CA ASP A 14 5.34 -2.72 6.80
C ASP A 14 6.11 -3.66 5.88
N THR A 15 7.45 -3.51 5.82
CA THR A 15 8.32 -4.40 5.04
C THR A 15 8.14 -5.85 5.46
N MET A 16 8.09 -6.10 6.77
CA MET A 16 7.86 -7.44 7.30
C MET A 16 6.45 -7.94 7.01
N ALA A 17 5.43 -7.09 7.15
CA ALA A 17 4.04 -7.44 6.87
C ALA A 17 3.83 -7.80 5.38
N ILE A 18 4.38 -7.01 4.47
CA ILE A 18 4.35 -7.29 3.02
C ILE A 18 5.04 -8.61 2.74
N TYR A 19 6.26 -8.81 3.26
CA TYR A 19 7.01 -10.04 3.03
C TYR A 19 6.30 -11.29 3.57
N LEU A 20 5.65 -11.17 4.73
CA LEU A 20 4.81 -12.23 5.29
C LEU A 20 3.62 -12.55 4.37
N ALA A 21 2.92 -11.54 3.89
CA ALA A 21 1.78 -11.73 2.98
C ALA A 21 2.20 -12.40 1.66
N LEU A 22 3.35 -12.02 1.10
CA LEU A 22 3.89 -12.59 -0.14
C LEU A 22 4.29 -14.07 -0.01
N ASN A 23 4.63 -14.53 1.20
CA ASN A 23 5.01 -15.90 1.47
C ASN A 23 3.87 -16.75 2.08
N SER A 24 2.65 -16.24 2.09
CA SER A 24 1.48 -16.95 2.61
C SER A 24 0.81 -17.79 1.52
N ASP A 25 0.58 -19.07 1.78
CA ASP A 25 -0.19 -19.95 0.89
C ASP A 25 -1.69 -19.61 0.83
N PHE A 26 -2.17 -18.74 1.72
CA PHE A 26 -3.58 -18.37 1.83
C PHE A 26 -3.93 -17.04 1.17
N LEU A 27 -2.91 -16.21 0.88
CA LEU A 27 -3.08 -14.85 0.37
C LEU A 27 -2.60 -14.74 -1.09
N ASP A 28 -3.34 -13.98 -1.87
CA ASP A 28 -2.99 -13.58 -3.22
C ASP A 28 -2.87 -12.04 -3.24
N VAL A 29 -1.65 -11.54 -3.15
CA VAL A 29 -1.38 -10.09 -3.19
C VAL A 29 -1.48 -9.62 -4.64
N ILE A 30 -2.61 -8.99 -4.98
CA ILE A 30 -2.90 -8.55 -6.36
C ILE A 30 -2.48 -7.10 -6.65
N GLY A 31 -1.94 -6.39 -5.65
CA GLY A 31 -1.39 -5.05 -5.80
C GLY A 31 -1.02 -4.42 -4.47
N ILE A 32 -0.16 -3.40 -4.54
CA ILE A 32 0.23 -2.56 -3.40
C ILE A 32 -0.02 -1.10 -3.77
N THR A 33 -0.78 -0.39 -2.93
CA THR A 33 -0.93 1.06 -3.01
C THR A 33 -0.17 1.72 -1.88
N THR A 34 0.47 2.85 -2.16
CA THR A 34 1.25 3.54 -1.13
C THR A 34 0.62 4.87 -0.74
N VAL A 35 0.84 5.27 0.49
CA VAL A 35 0.35 6.50 1.10
C VAL A 35 1.50 7.16 1.86
N TYR A 36 1.37 8.45 2.18
CA TYR A 36 2.28 9.12 3.12
C TYR A 36 2.17 8.48 4.52
N GLY A 37 3.20 8.64 5.35
CA GLY A 37 3.17 8.15 6.75
C GLY A 37 4.57 8.00 7.31
N ASN A 38 5.10 6.81 7.39
CA ASN A 38 6.47 6.54 7.83
C ASN A 38 7.52 7.27 6.97
N THR A 39 7.19 7.48 5.70
CA THR A 39 7.99 8.24 4.74
C THR A 39 7.05 8.92 3.72
N SER A 40 7.59 9.58 2.70
CA SER A 40 6.77 10.09 1.60
C SER A 40 6.15 8.93 0.81
N ASN A 41 4.99 9.17 0.20
CA ASN A 41 4.32 8.17 -0.65
C ASN A 41 5.22 7.67 -1.80
N THR A 42 6.09 8.52 -2.33
CA THR A 42 7.04 8.16 -3.40
C THR A 42 8.20 7.31 -2.90
N GLN A 43 8.76 7.64 -1.73
CA GLN A 43 9.78 6.81 -1.09
C GLN A 43 9.19 5.47 -0.66
N GLY A 44 7.97 5.47 -0.12
CA GLY A 44 7.24 4.24 0.20
C GLY A 44 7.03 3.36 -1.02
N ALA A 45 6.72 3.96 -2.17
CA ALA A 45 6.58 3.21 -3.42
C ALA A 45 7.91 2.60 -3.90
N GLU A 46 9.04 3.30 -3.78
CA GLU A 46 10.36 2.72 -4.02
C GLU A 46 10.66 1.56 -3.06
N ASN A 47 10.28 1.71 -1.79
CA ASN A 47 10.45 0.67 -0.77
C ASN A 47 9.63 -0.58 -1.12
N ALA A 48 8.35 -0.40 -1.50
CA ALA A 48 7.48 -1.51 -1.91
C ALA A 48 8.05 -2.26 -3.13
N LEU A 49 8.51 -1.55 -4.17
CA LEU A 49 9.17 -2.16 -5.33
C LEU A 49 10.40 -2.97 -4.92
N ARG A 50 11.22 -2.43 -4.03
CA ARG A 50 12.42 -3.11 -3.52
C ARG A 50 12.09 -4.41 -2.77
N ILE A 51 11.02 -4.37 -1.96
CA ILE A 51 10.53 -5.56 -1.24
C ILE A 51 10.09 -6.62 -2.25
N LEU A 52 9.35 -6.23 -3.28
CA LEU A 52 8.89 -7.14 -4.34
C LEU A 52 10.05 -7.75 -5.12
N GLU A 53 11.09 -6.98 -5.47
CA GLU A 53 12.29 -7.50 -6.13
C GLU A 53 13.02 -8.53 -5.26
N ILE A 54 13.19 -8.26 -3.95
CA ILE A 54 13.81 -9.20 -3.01
C ILE A 54 12.98 -10.49 -2.92
N ALA A 55 11.65 -10.35 -2.92
CA ALA A 55 10.71 -11.48 -2.88
C ALA A 55 10.56 -12.19 -4.24
N LYS A 56 11.16 -11.68 -5.33
CA LYS A 56 10.97 -12.15 -6.71
C LYS A 56 9.51 -12.13 -7.16
N ARG A 57 8.80 -11.08 -6.79
CA ARG A 57 7.38 -10.83 -7.08
C ARG A 57 7.17 -9.49 -7.79
N ASP A 58 8.01 -9.18 -8.75
CA ASP A 58 7.93 -8.02 -9.65
C ASP A 58 6.74 -8.05 -10.61
N ASP A 59 5.97 -9.14 -10.60
CA ASP A 59 4.67 -9.28 -11.23
C ASP A 59 3.56 -8.43 -10.55
N ILE A 60 3.75 -8.04 -9.28
CA ILE A 60 2.74 -7.31 -8.51
C ILE A 60 2.88 -5.79 -8.77
N PRO A 61 1.80 -5.11 -9.19
CA PRO A 61 1.85 -3.68 -9.43
C PRO A 61 1.95 -2.87 -8.13
N VAL A 62 2.80 -1.85 -8.14
CA VAL A 62 2.91 -0.83 -7.08
C VAL A 62 2.42 0.50 -7.63
N LEU A 63 1.55 1.17 -6.89
CA LEU A 63 0.91 2.42 -7.27
C LEU A 63 1.05 3.48 -6.18
N THR A 64 1.45 4.66 -6.59
CA THR A 64 1.58 5.79 -5.67
C THR A 64 0.23 6.42 -5.42
N GLY A 65 -0.17 6.54 -4.16
CA GLY A 65 -1.41 7.18 -3.72
C GLY A 65 -1.17 8.53 -3.05
N ALA A 66 -1.97 8.86 -2.05
CA ALA A 66 -2.01 10.17 -1.41
C ALA A 66 -0.65 10.57 -0.81
N ALA A 67 -0.25 11.82 -1.05
CA ALA A 67 0.97 12.41 -0.52
C ALA A 67 0.76 13.15 0.82
N LYS A 68 -0.49 13.37 1.22
CA LYS A 68 -0.87 14.11 2.42
C LYS A 68 -2.28 13.73 2.89
N PRO A 69 -2.66 14.04 4.14
CA PRO A 69 -4.02 13.89 4.65
C PRO A 69 -5.04 14.70 3.85
N LEU A 70 -6.34 14.31 3.94
CA LEU A 70 -7.43 15.06 3.29
C LEU A 70 -7.69 16.41 3.99
N THR A 71 -7.60 16.46 5.31
CA THR A 71 -8.10 17.60 6.12
C THR A 71 -7.12 18.19 7.11
N THR A 72 -6.02 17.49 7.41
CA THR A 72 -5.02 17.93 8.41
C THR A 72 -3.66 18.14 7.77
N GLU A 73 -2.72 18.75 8.51
CA GLU A 73 -1.32 18.81 8.09
C GLU A 73 -0.60 17.49 8.47
N TYR A 74 0.26 17.05 7.57
CA TYR A 74 1.14 15.91 7.83
C TYR A 74 2.44 16.40 8.48
N LEU A 75 2.74 15.96 9.69
CA LEU A 75 3.88 16.42 10.48
C LEU A 75 5.17 15.61 10.31
N GLY A 76 5.17 14.57 9.49
CA GLY A 76 6.37 13.86 9.03
C GLY A 76 7.29 13.31 10.12
N LYS A 77 6.78 12.54 11.09
CA LYS A 77 7.60 12.03 12.21
C LYS A 77 8.15 10.61 12.03
N GLY A 78 7.84 9.93 10.93
CA GLY A 78 8.23 8.53 10.70
C GLY A 78 9.75 8.30 10.62
N GLU A 79 10.52 9.30 10.17
CA GLU A 79 11.98 9.22 10.05
C GLU A 79 12.69 8.88 11.37
N VAL A 80 12.10 9.28 12.52
CA VAL A 80 12.68 9.00 13.84
C VAL A 80 12.71 7.52 14.16
N VAL A 81 11.73 6.77 13.66
CA VAL A 81 11.58 5.33 13.89
C VAL A 81 12.15 4.51 12.72
N HIS A 82 11.80 4.91 11.50
CA HIS A 82 12.07 4.10 10.30
C HIS A 82 13.30 4.56 9.50
N GLY A 83 13.98 5.62 9.94
CA GLY A 83 15.08 6.24 9.19
C GLY A 83 14.59 7.09 8.02
N LYS A 84 15.51 7.84 7.39
CA LYS A 84 15.20 8.76 6.29
C LYS A 84 14.67 8.05 5.04
N ASP A 85 15.14 6.83 4.80
CA ASP A 85 14.72 5.99 3.68
C ASP A 85 13.48 5.13 4.00
N GLY A 86 12.98 5.18 5.25
CA GLY A 86 11.88 4.35 5.74
C GLY A 86 12.29 2.90 6.02
N GLN A 87 13.56 2.52 5.76
CA GLN A 87 14.06 1.15 5.91
C GLN A 87 15.32 1.09 6.78
N GLY A 88 15.34 1.89 7.87
CA GLY A 88 16.42 1.88 8.85
C GLY A 88 17.74 2.48 8.34
N ASN A 89 17.70 3.35 7.33
CA ASN A 89 18.87 3.89 6.64
C ASN A 89 19.75 2.79 6.04
N SER A 90 19.13 1.72 5.55
CA SER A 90 19.82 0.57 4.96
C SER A 90 20.57 0.90 3.66
N ASN A 91 20.22 2.02 3.01
CA ASN A 91 20.83 2.49 1.77
C ASN A 91 20.86 1.41 0.66
N LEU A 92 19.84 0.57 0.61
CA LEU A 92 19.72 -0.46 -0.42
C LEU A 92 19.65 0.16 -1.83
N PRO A 93 20.11 -0.55 -2.87
CA PRO A 93 20.02 -0.08 -4.25
C PRO A 93 18.60 0.30 -4.65
N LYS A 94 18.50 1.24 -5.60
CA LYS A 94 17.19 1.56 -6.19
C LYS A 94 16.61 0.35 -6.92
N PRO A 95 15.27 0.13 -6.84
CA PRO A 95 14.63 -0.95 -7.56
C PRO A 95 14.75 -0.76 -9.08
N GLN A 96 14.83 -1.88 -9.80
CA GLN A 96 14.83 -1.89 -11.28
C GLN A 96 13.40 -1.78 -11.83
N ALA A 97 12.44 -2.35 -11.12
CA ALA A 97 11.03 -2.31 -11.45
C ALA A 97 10.49 -0.87 -11.44
N LYS A 98 9.46 -0.62 -12.25
CA LYS A 98 8.85 0.70 -12.42
C LYS A 98 7.48 0.74 -11.78
N LEU A 99 7.17 1.89 -11.20
CA LEU A 99 5.82 2.19 -10.73
C LEU A 99 4.81 2.14 -11.87
N SER A 100 3.61 1.67 -11.56
CA SER A 100 2.47 1.79 -12.46
C SER A 100 2.16 3.28 -12.70
N LYS A 101 1.74 3.61 -13.92
CA LYS A 101 1.31 4.98 -14.27
C LYS A 101 -0.12 5.29 -13.83
N GLN A 102 -0.89 4.28 -13.46
CA GLN A 102 -2.25 4.42 -12.97
C GLN A 102 -2.25 5.02 -11.56
N SER A 103 -3.26 5.80 -11.20
CA SER A 103 -3.43 6.27 -9.83
C SER A 103 -3.86 5.12 -8.90
N ALA A 104 -3.51 5.23 -7.61
CA ALA A 104 -3.91 4.22 -6.62
C ALA A 104 -5.44 4.07 -6.56
N ILE A 105 -6.20 5.18 -6.57
CA ILE A 105 -7.66 5.15 -6.49
C ILE A 105 -8.29 4.47 -7.70
N GLU A 106 -7.80 4.79 -8.89
CA GLU A 106 -8.27 4.15 -10.12
C GLU A 106 -7.96 2.65 -10.14
N PHE A 107 -6.78 2.25 -9.69
CA PHE A 107 -6.42 0.84 -9.55
C PHE A 107 -7.33 0.10 -8.56
N LEU A 108 -7.50 0.64 -7.36
CA LEU A 108 -8.40 0.08 -6.34
C LEU A 108 -9.81 -0.12 -6.91
N LYS A 109 -10.37 0.92 -7.51
CA LYS A 109 -11.68 0.87 -8.16
C LYS A 109 -11.76 -0.22 -9.22
N ASN A 110 -10.76 -0.29 -10.10
CA ASN A 110 -10.75 -1.26 -11.19
C ASN A 110 -10.67 -2.69 -10.65
N LYS A 111 -9.79 -2.96 -9.68
CA LYS A 111 -9.64 -4.30 -9.09
C LYS A 111 -10.88 -4.75 -8.31
N ILE A 112 -11.52 -3.85 -7.57
CA ILE A 112 -12.77 -4.16 -6.87
C ILE A 112 -13.90 -4.45 -7.86
N ASN A 113 -13.97 -3.75 -9.00
CA ASN A 113 -14.95 -4.03 -10.03
C ASN A 113 -14.64 -5.29 -10.86
N GLU A 114 -13.36 -5.64 -11.02
CA GLU A 114 -12.91 -6.87 -11.69
C GLU A 114 -13.24 -8.11 -10.85
N TYR A 115 -13.14 -8.00 -9.52
CA TYR A 115 -13.36 -9.10 -8.57
C TYR A 115 -14.38 -8.69 -7.48
N PRO A 116 -15.66 -8.47 -7.83
CA PRO A 116 -16.66 -7.98 -6.87
C PRO A 116 -16.90 -8.99 -5.75
N ASN A 117 -16.85 -8.52 -4.50
CA ASN A 117 -16.96 -9.31 -3.27
C ASN A 117 -15.84 -10.34 -3.05
N GLU A 118 -14.71 -10.22 -3.76
CA GLU A 118 -13.56 -11.11 -3.58
C GLU A 118 -12.32 -10.38 -3.03
N VAL A 119 -12.24 -9.05 -3.20
CA VAL A 119 -11.08 -8.27 -2.77
C VAL A 119 -11.21 -7.86 -1.32
N THR A 120 -10.20 -8.22 -0.52
CA THR A 120 -9.98 -7.67 0.83
C THR A 120 -8.97 -6.52 0.73
N LEU A 121 -9.34 -5.35 1.24
CA LEU A 121 -8.42 -4.24 1.39
C LEU A 121 -7.70 -4.36 2.74
N VAL A 122 -6.38 -4.23 2.72
CA VAL A 122 -5.53 -4.35 3.93
C VAL A 122 -4.76 -3.04 4.12
N PRO A 123 -5.41 -1.97 4.63
CA PRO A 123 -4.73 -0.73 4.94
C PRO A 123 -3.97 -0.88 6.28
N ILE A 124 -2.65 -0.79 6.19
CA ILE A 124 -1.72 -0.79 7.33
C ILE A 124 -1.00 0.55 7.52
N GLY A 125 -1.23 1.51 6.62
CA GLY A 125 -0.86 2.91 6.71
C GLY A 125 -2.05 3.83 6.96
N PRO A 126 -1.88 5.16 6.83
CA PRO A 126 -2.98 6.13 6.90
C PRO A 126 -4.10 5.85 5.91
N LEU A 127 -5.36 5.93 6.35
CA LEU A 127 -6.53 5.53 5.57
C LEU A 127 -6.92 6.47 4.42
N THR A 128 -6.06 7.40 4.03
CA THR A 128 -6.39 8.47 3.05
C THR A 128 -6.78 7.92 1.69
N ASN A 129 -6.10 6.89 1.17
CA ASN A 129 -6.45 6.27 -0.10
C ASN A 129 -7.82 5.59 -0.02
N ILE A 130 -8.10 4.89 1.07
CA ILE A 130 -9.39 4.20 1.27
C ILE A 130 -10.53 5.21 1.42
N ALA A 131 -10.31 6.27 2.20
CA ALA A 131 -11.29 7.35 2.34
C ALA A 131 -11.60 8.02 1.00
N GLN A 132 -10.57 8.35 0.22
CA GLN A 132 -10.74 8.94 -1.10
C GLN A 132 -11.47 8.01 -2.07
N LEU A 133 -11.13 6.71 -2.07
CA LEU A 133 -11.83 5.71 -2.87
C LEU A 133 -13.34 5.71 -2.59
N LEU A 134 -13.72 5.68 -1.30
CA LEU A 134 -15.12 5.65 -0.86
C LEU A 134 -15.87 6.95 -1.16
N ILE A 135 -15.21 8.10 -0.99
CA ILE A 135 -15.78 9.42 -1.30
C ILE A 135 -16.05 9.56 -2.81
N GLU A 136 -15.10 9.17 -3.64
CA GLU A 136 -15.20 9.30 -5.10
C GLU A 136 -16.11 8.23 -5.74
N ASN A 137 -16.35 7.11 -5.04
CA ASN A 137 -17.13 5.99 -5.55
C ASN A 137 -18.11 5.46 -4.48
N PRO A 138 -19.24 6.15 -4.21
CA PRO A 138 -20.11 5.88 -3.07
C PRO A 138 -20.68 4.45 -2.94
N ASP A 139 -20.80 3.73 -4.06
CA ASP A 139 -21.35 2.36 -4.06
C ASP A 139 -20.25 1.27 -4.12
N ILE A 140 -18.97 1.65 -4.06
CA ILE A 140 -17.85 0.69 -4.18
C ILE A 140 -17.76 -0.21 -2.95
N ASP A 141 -18.18 0.28 -1.79
CA ASP A 141 -18.25 -0.44 -0.52
C ASP A 141 -19.03 -1.75 -0.62
N LYS A 142 -20.12 -1.75 -1.40
CA LYS A 142 -20.97 -2.94 -1.64
C LYS A 142 -20.27 -4.06 -2.41
N LYS A 143 -19.11 -3.76 -3.01
CA LYS A 143 -18.31 -4.70 -3.82
C LYS A 143 -17.02 -5.12 -3.14
N ILE A 144 -16.67 -4.48 -2.01
CA ILE A 144 -15.50 -4.86 -1.21
C ILE A 144 -15.89 -6.07 -0.35
N SER A 145 -15.07 -7.12 -0.37
CA SER A 145 -15.30 -8.30 0.48
C SER A 145 -15.13 -7.97 1.95
N GLU A 146 -14.03 -7.29 2.28
CA GLU A 146 -13.64 -6.98 3.66
C GLU A 146 -12.60 -5.86 3.66
N ILE A 147 -12.54 -5.09 4.75
CA ILE A 147 -11.45 -4.17 5.06
C ILE A 147 -10.85 -4.60 6.39
N VAL A 148 -9.59 -5.02 6.36
CA VAL A 148 -8.83 -5.42 7.54
C VAL A 148 -7.75 -4.38 7.76
N LEU A 149 -7.95 -3.51 8.73
CA LEU A 149 -7.08 -2.35 8.94
C LEU A 149 -6.25 -2.45 10.22
N MET A 150 -5.07 -1.85 10.20
CA MET A 150 -4.31 -1.52 11.39
C MET A 150 -4.71 -0.10 11.84
N GLY A 151 -5.38 -0.02 12.98
CA GLY A 151 -5.89 1.26 13.48
C GLY A 151 -6.54 1.12 14.85
N GLY A 152 -7.29 2.14 15.25
CA GLY A 152 -8.04 2.12 16.52
C GLY A 152 -7.43 2.98 17.62
N ASN A 153 -6.61 3.94 17.28
CA ASN A 153 -6.05 4.96 18.16
C ASN A 153 -6.66 6.34 17.88
#